data_ac16c2fb095dd9f0201e82abdbaa38fd
#
_entry.id   ac16c2fb095dd9f0201e82abdbaa38fd
#
_cell.length_a   1.000
_cell.length_b   1.000
_cell.length_c   1.000
_cell.angle_alpha   90.00
_cell.angle_beta   90.00
_cell.angle_gamma   90.00
#
_symmetry.space_group_name_H-M   'P 1'
#
loop_
_entity.id
_entity.type
_entity.pdbx_description
1 polymer ?
#
loop_
_entity_poly.entity_id
_entity_poly.type
_entity_poly.pdbx_seq_one_letter_code
_entity_poly.pdbx_strand_id
1 'polypeptide(L)'
;RKIDDANAGVYRKSQVFISGSKYPLPGPDKVPQMMKGVVQKIADIREKEHPVAAAAKAHLEFVFVHPFVDGNGRVARLIMNLVLIQSGYNIALISPVRRAEYISSIEAAHKDDEEFIKLICSSVIETQKDYLRMLNI
;
A
#
# COMPACT_ATOMS: atom_id res chain seq x y z
N ARG A 1 -15.47 4.65 11.96
CA ARG A 1 -16.22 3.61 11.26
C ARG A 1 -16.08 2.32 12.05
N LYS A 2 -17.20 1.68 12.38
CA LYS A 2 -17.18 0.42 13.15
C LYS A 2 -16.63 -0.70 12.27
N ILE A 3 -15.73 -1.51 12.83
CA ILE A 3 -15.23 -2.73 12.15
C ILE A 3 -16.35 -3.75 12.18
N ASP A 4 -16.58 -4.43 11.07
CA ASP A 4 -17.49 -5.56 11.00
C ASP A 4 -16.82 -6.79 11.60
N ASP A 5 -17.21 -7.15 12.81
CA ASP A 5 -16.61 -8.24 13.58
C ASP A 5 -16.71 -9.60 12.85
N ALA A 6 -17.73 -9.79 12.02
CA ALA A 6 -17.89 -11.03 11.25
C ALA A 6 -16.87 -11.20 10.12
N ASN A 7 -16.38 -10.08 9.58
CA ASN A 7 -15.41 -10.06 8.47
C ASN A 7 -14.01 -9.62 8.88
N ALA A 8 -13.81 -9.28 10.17
CA ALA A 8 -12.52 -8.85 10.66
C ALA A 8 -11.50 -10.00 10.65
N GLY A 9 -10.33 -9.75 10.07
CA GLY A 9 -9.21 -10.71 10.08
C GLY A 9 -9.38 -11.94 9.16
N VAL A 10 -10.44 -12.01 8.37
CA VAL A 10 -10.67 -13.11 7.42
C VAL A 10 -10.66 -12.60 5.98
N TYR A 11 -10.17 -13.43 5.06
CA TYR A 11 -10.24 -13.09 3.64
C TYR A 11 -11.68 -13.07 3.16
N ARG A 12 -11.98 -12.15 2.25
CA ARG A 12 -13.31 -12.01 1.65
C ARG A 12 -13.73 -13.30 0.94
N LYS A 13 -15.00 -13.65 1.10
CA LYS A 13 -15.64 -14.80 0.45
C LYS A 13 -16.55 -14.37 -0.71
N SER A 14 -16.69 -13.07 -0.92
CA SER A 14 -17.51 -12.49 -1.99
C SER A 14 -16.65 -11.63 -2.93
N GLN A 15 -17.15 -11.42 -4.14
CA GLN A 15 -16.56 -10.44 -5.06
C GLN A 15 -16.79 -9.06 -4.51
N VAL A 16 -15.74 -8.22 -4.55
CA VAL A 16 -15.79 -6.81 -4.19
C VAL A 16 -15.31 -5.98 -5.38
N PHE A 17 -15.72 -4.72 -5.41
CA PHE A 17 -15.39 -3.79 -6.48
C PHE A 17 -14.87 -2.49 -5.88
N ILE A 18 -13.88 -1.89 -6.54
CA ILE A 18 -13.39 -0.56 -6.19
C ILE A 18 -14.13 0.44 -7.08
N SER A 19 -14.91 1.33 -6.44
CA SER A 19 -15.63 2.36 -7.18
C SER A 19 -14.66 3.25 -7.95
N GLY A 20 -14.91 3.42 -9.25
CA GLY A 20 -14.09 4.23 -10.14
C GLY A 20 -12.85 3.55 -10.71
N SER A 21 -12.51 2.33 -10.29
CA SER A 21 -11.42 1.57 -10.92
C SER A 21 -11.89 0.89 -12.21
N LYS A 22 -10.99 0.87 -13.20
CA LYS A 22 -11.15 0.15 -14.47
C LYS A 22 -10.68 -1.30 -14.39
N TYR A 23 -9.99 -1.67 -13.33
CA TYR A 23 -9.38 -2.98 -13.17
C TYR A 23 -10.20 -3.86 -12.22
N PRO A 24 -10.63 -5.04 -12.68
CA PRO A 24 -11.35 -5.97 -11.83
C PRO A 24 -10.41 -6.58 -10.79
N LEU A 25 -10.94 -6.79 -9.59
CA LEU A 25 -10.24 -7.49 -8.54
C LEU A 25 -10.29 -9.01 -8.75
N PRO A 26 -9.29 -9.75 -8.25
CA PRO A 26 -9.31 -11.22 -8.29
C PRO A 26 -10.56 -11.81 -7.66
N GLY A 27 -11.00 -12.97 -8.13
CA GLY A 27 -12.06 -13.74 -7.50
C GLY A 27 -11.69 -14.15 -6.05
N PRO A 28 -12.66 -14.28 -5.15
CA PRO A 28 -12.39 -14.59 -3.74
C PRO A 28 -11.70 -15.95 -3.55
N ASP A 29 -11.93 -16.90 -4.43
CA ASP A 29 -11.29 -18.22 -4.47
C ASP A 29 -9.77 -18.15 -4.66
N LYS A 30 -9.28 -17.13 -5.38
CA LYS A 30 -7.86 -16.91 -5.67
C LYS A 30 -7.11 -16.19 -4.57
N VAL A 31 -7.81 -15.45 -3.70
CA VAL A 31 -7.20 -14.59 -2.69
C VAL A 31 -6.20 -15.32 -1.78
N PRO A 32 -6.49 -16.49 -1.19
CA PRO A 32 -5.54 -17.14 -0.30
C PRO A 32 -4.22 -17.50 -0.98
N GLN A 33 -4.28 -18.00 -2.21
CA GLN A 33 -3.08 -18.35 -2.97
C GLN A 33 -2.30 -17.10 -3.40
N MET A 34 -2.99 -16.06 -3.83
CA MET A 34 -2.36 -14.80 -4.22
C MET A 34 -1.68 -14.12 -3.03
N MET A 35 -2.26 -14.17 -1.83
CA MET A 35 -1.64 -13.62 -0.62
C MET A 35 -0.36 -14.34 -0.22
N LYS A 36 -0.26 -15.64 -0.42
CA LYS A 36 1.02 -16.37 -0.28
C LYS A 36 2.07 -15.83 -1.25
N GLY A 37 1.68 -15.60 -2.50
CA GLY A 37 2.54 -14.98 -3.51
C GLY A 37 2.97 -13.56 -3.17
N VAL A 38 2.07 -12.75 -2.60
CA VAL A 38 2.40 -11.37 -2.16
C VAL A 38 3.52 -11.37 -1.12
N VAL A 39 3.48 -12.26 -0.13
CA VAL A 39 4.52 -12.33 0.90
C VAL A 39 5.89 -12.63 0.28
N GLN A 40 5.96 -13.60 -0.65
CA GLN A 40 7.20 -13.94 -1.34
C GLN A 40 7.69 -12.77 -2.22
N LYS A 41 6.81 -12.17 -2.99
CA LYS A 41 7.14 -11.01 -3.84
C LYS A 41 7.70 -9.83 -3.03
N ILE A 42 7.11 -9.54 -1.88
CA ILE A 42 7.61 -8.45 -1.02
C ILE A 42 9.03 -8.77 -0.54
N ALA A 43 9.32 -10.01 -0.17
CA ALA A 43 10.67 -10.41 0.20
C ALA A 43 11.66 -10.19 -0.97
N ASP A 44 11.32 -10.67 -2.16
CA ASP A 44 12.15 -10.54 -3.36
C ASP A 44 12.38 -9.07 -3.77
N ILE A 45 11.34 -8.24 -3.67
CA ILE A 45 11.42 -6.80 -3.98
C ILE A 45 12.38 -6.10 -3.01
N ARG A 46 12.28 -6.42 -1.72
CA ARG A 46 13.15 -5.82 -0.68
C ARG A 46 14.64 -6.12 -0.86
N GLU A 47 14.97 -7.25 -1.48
CA GLU A 47 16.36 -7.61 -1.78
C GLU A 47 16.95 -6.86 -2.99
N LYS A 48 16.09 -6.45 -3.93
CA LYS A 48 16.51 -5.94 -5.24
C LYS A 48 16.33 -4.43 -5.43
N GLU A 49 15.38 -3.84 -4.72
CA GLU A 49 14.95 -2.47 -4.97
C GLU A 49 15.43 -1.52 -3.87
N HIS A 50 15.51 -0.24 -4.21
CA HIS A 50 15.71 0.81 -3.20
C HIS A 50 14.59 0.75 -2.15
N PRO A 51 14.87 0.88 -0.83
CA PRO A 51 13.89 0.66 0.23
C PRO A 51 12.57 1.42 0.07
N VAL A 52 12.60 2.66 -0.40
CA VAL A 52 11.39 3.45 -0.61
C VAL A 52 10.57 2.91 -1.79
N ALA A 53 11.23 2.50 -2.88
CA ALA A 53 10.57 1.85 -4.00
C ALA A 53 9.99 0.49 -3.59
N ALA A 54 10.74 -0.29 -2.81
CA ALA A 54 10.29 -1.57 -2.26
C ALA A 54 9.03 -1.40 -1.39
N ALA A 55 9.00 -0.38 -0.55
CA ALA A 55 7.84 -0.06 0.29
C ALA A 55 6.61 0.31 -0.55
N ALA A 56 6.79 1.14 -1.58
CA ALA A 56 5.71 1.49 -2.51
C ALA A 56 5.17 0.26 -3.25
N LYS A 57 6.05 -0.58 -3.78
CA LYS A 57 5.67 -1.82 -4.47
C LYS A 57 5.00 -2.82 -3.53
N ALA A 58 5.45 -2.96 -2.29
CA ALA A 58 4.80 -3.81 -1.28
C ALA A 58 3.34 -3.38 -1.02
N HIS A 59 3.08 -2.07 -0.98
CA HIS A 59 1.73 -1.52 -0.90
C HIS A 59 0.88 -1.96 -2.11
N LEU A 60 1.41 -1.80 -3.33
CA LEU A 60 0.71 -2.12 -4.56
C LEU A 60 0.39 -3.62 -4.67
N GLU A 61 1.36 -4.49 -4.40
CA GLU A 61 1.15 -5.94 -4.41
C GLU A 61 0.00 -6.37 -3.50
N PHE A 62 -0.12 -5.77 -2.31
CA PHE A 62 -1.21 -6.06 -1.40
C PHE A 62 -2.54 -5.48 -1.88
N VAL A 63 -2.57 -4.20 -2.28
CA VAL A 63 -3.82 -3.53 -2.62
C VAL A 63 -4.46 -4.09 -3.89
N PHE A 64 -3.67 -4.63 -4.81
CA PHE A 64 -4.18 -5.26 -6.04
C PHE A 64 -4.85 -6.62 -5.79
N VAL A 65 -4.49 -7.32 -4.74
CA VAL A 65 -5.22 -8.53 -4.30
C VAL A 65 -6.51 -8.16 -3.57
N HIS A 66 -6.48 -7.07 -2.79
CA HIS A 66 -7.64 -6.56 -2.05
C HIS A 66 -8.30 -7.64 -1.19
N PRO A 67 -7.55 -8.26 -0.25
CA PRO A 67 -7.97 -9.54 0.34
C PRO A 67 -9.15 -9.45 1.32
N PHE A 68 -9.48 -8.27 1.82
CA PHE A 68 -10.52 -8.07 2.82
C PHE A 68 -11.76 -7.37 2.25
N VAL A 69 -12.87 -7.46 2.97
CA VAL A 69 -14.11 -6.73 2.62
C VAL A 69 -13.94 -5.22 2.81
N ASP A 70 -13.21 -4.81 3.86
CA ASP A 70 -12.87 -3.40 4.15
C ASP A 70 -11.48 -3.30 4.77
N GLY A 71 -10.91 -2.10 4.74
CA GLY A 71 -9.63 -1.81 5.39
C GLY A 71 -8.39 -2.09 4.56
N ASN A 72 -8.52 -2.57 3.33
CA ASN A 72 -7.37 -2.91 2.48
C ASN A 72 -6.36 -1.76 2.31
N GLY A 73 -6.83 -0.54 2.07
CA GLY A 73 -5.94 0.62 1.96
C GLY A 73 -5.24 0.97 3.27
N ARG A 74 -5.85 0.72 4.43
CA ARG A 74 -5.19 0.89 5.74
C ARG A 74 -4.09 -0.12 5.94
N VAL A 75 -4.38 -1.40 5.67
CA VAL A 75 -3.39 -2.48 5.77
C VAL A 75 -2.25 -2.27 4.77
N ALA A 76 -2.54 -1.90 3.52
CA ALA A 76 -1.51 -1.61 2.53
C ALA A 76 -0.53 -0.51 3.00
N ARG A 77 -1.04 0.59 3.58
CA ARG A 77 -0.19 1.64 4.16
C ARG A 77 0.61 1.17 5.38
N LEU A 78 0.05 0.27 6.20
CA LEU A 78 0.79 -0.32 7.31
C LEU A 78 1.94 -1.21 6.81
N ILE A 79 1.71 -2.04 5.80
CA ILE A 79 2.76 -2.87 5.17
C ILE A 79 3.86 -1.98 4.60
N MET A 80 3.50 -0.96 3.84
CA MET A 80 4.44 0.01 3.27
C MET A 80 5.32 0.65 4.35
N ASN A 81 4.70 1.17 5.40
CA ASN A 81 5.42 1.82 6.49
C ASN A 81 6.26 0.84 7.32
N LEU A 82 5.82 -0.41 7.45
CA LEU A 82 6.64 -1.46 8.07
C LEU A 82 7.92 -1.72 7.28
N VAL A 83 7.84 -1.80 5.94
CA VAL A 83 9.03 -1.94 5.07
C VAL A 83 9.97 -0.75 5.21
N LEU A 84 9.44 0.49 5.26
CA LEU A 84 10.24 1.70 5.47
C LEU A 84 10.99 1.66 6.81
N ILE A 85 10.28 1.39 7.92
CA ILE A 85 10.86 1.35 9.27
C ILE A 85 11.94 0.27 9.37
N GLN A 86 11.67 -0.93 8.85
CA GLN A 86 12.65 -2.03 8.87
C GLN A 86 13.90 -1.74 8.02
N SER A 87 13.81 -0.77 7.12
CA SER A 87 14.92 -0.32 6.28
C SER A 87 15.60 0.95 6.80
N GLY A 88 15.24 1.41 8.01
CA GLY A 88 15.83 2.60 8.64
C GLY A 88 15.25 3.93 8.17
N TYR A 89 14.14 3.92 7.43
CA TYR A 89 13.45 5.12 6.97
C TYR A 89 12.33 5.54 7.94
N ASN A 90 11.98 6.82 7.91
CA ASN A 90 10.77 7.33 8.53
C ASN A 90 9.52 6.86 7.75
N ILE A 91 8.36 6.88 8.41
CA ILE A 91 7.10 6.54 7.76
C ILE A 91 6.73 7.56 6.67
N ALA A 92 6.00 7.10 5.66
CA ALA A 92 5.37 7.95 4.67
C ALA A 92 3.96 8.30 5.15
N LEU A 93 3.74 9.58 5.48
CA LEU A 93 2.42 10.11 5.81
C LEU A 93 1.79 10.69 4.53
N ILE A 94 0.75 10.04 4.04
CA ILE A 94 -0.02 10.51 2.89
C ILE A 94 -1.10 11.44 3.41
N SER A 95 -0.91 12.75 3.21
CA SER A 95 -1.88 13.76 3.63
C SER A 95 -3.25 13.53 3.00
N PRO A 96 -4.35 13.76 3.74
CA PRO A 96 -5.71 13.70 3.18
C PRO A 96 -5.92 14.61 1.95
N VAL A 97 -5.20 15.73 1.87
CA VAL A 97 -5.23 16.64 0.71
C VAL A 97 -4.73 15.95 -0.57
N ARG A 98 -3.79 14.99 -0.45
CA ARG A 98 -3.26 14.21 -1.58
C ARG A 98 -4.08 12.95 -1.89
N ARG A 99 -5.28 12.81 -1.33
CA ARG A 99 -6.10 11.59 -1.53
C ARG A 99 -6.41 11.31 -3.00
N ALA A 100 -6.74 12.34 -3.77
CA ALA A 100 -7.05 12.18 -5.20
C ALA A 100 -5.82 11.69 -5.98
N GLU A 101 -4.65 12.29 -5.74
CA GLU A 101 -3.36 11.88 -6.31
C GLU A 101 -3.00 10.44 -5.92
N TYR A 102 -3.19 10.09 -4.65
CA TYR A 102 -2.95 8.73 -4.15
C TYR A 102 -3.82 7.69 -4.87
N ILE A 103 -5.11 7.95 -5.05
CA ILE A 103 -6.01 7.02 -5.73
C ILE A 103 -5.67 6.91 -7.21
N SER A 104 -5.41 8.04 -7.91
CA SER A 104 -5.06 8.04 -9.33
C SER A 104 -3.72 7.36 -9.60
N SER A 105 -2.73 7.52 -8.72
CA SER A 105 -1.43 6.86 -8.87
C SER A 105 -1.50 5.35 -8.64
N ILE A 106 -2.37 4.86 -7.75
CA ILE A 106 -2.64 3.42 -7.60
C ILE A 106 -3.29 2.87 -8.89
N GLU A 107 -4.25 3.59 -9.46
CA GLU A 107 -4.91 3.17 -10.69
C GLU A 107 -3.92 3.13 -11.87
N ALA A 108 -3.04 4.14 -11.99
CA ALA A 108 -1.97 4.17 -12.98
C ALA A 108 -0.96 3.02 -12.82
N ALA A 109 -0.69 2.63 -11.58
CA ALA A 109 0.29 1.61 -11.23
C ALA A 109 -0.05 0.19 -11.73
N HIS A 110 -1.27 -0.04 -12.22
CA HIS A 110 -1.57 -1.27 -12.99
C HIS A 110 -0.79 -1.38 -14.30
N LYS A 111 -0.25 -0.27 -14.81
CA LYS A 111 0.57 -0.21 -16.04
C LYS A 111 1.99 0.25 -15.75
N ASP A 112 2.13 1.26 -14.91
CA ASP A 112 3.40 1.90 -14.56
C ASP A 112 3.32 2.46 -13.14
N ASP A 113 4.19 1.98 -12.27
CA ASP A 113 4.21 2.32 -10.85
C ASP A 113 5.04 3.57 -10.51
N GLU A 114 5.64 4.23 -11.50
CA GLU A 114 6.55 5.35 -11.31
C GLU A 114 5.91 6.52 -10.55
N GLU A 115 4.68 6.88 -10.90
CA GLU A 115 3.94 7.97 -10.22
C GLU A 115 3.65 7.65 -8.76
N PHE A 116 3.28 6.39 -8.48
CA PHE A 116 3.05 5.97 -7.10
C PHE A 116 4.34 5.96 -6.28
N ILE A 117 5.45 5.48 -6.85
CA ILE A 117 6.77 5.52 -6.21
C ILE A 117 7.18 6.97 -5.91
N LYS A 118 7.01 7.89 -6.84
CA LYS A 118 7.29 9.32 -6.64
C LYS A 118 6.44 9.93 -5.52
N LEU A 119 5.16 9.57 -5.45
CA LEU A 119 4.27 9.98 -4.37
C LEU A 119 4.80 9.52 -3.01
N ILE A 120 5.21 8.26 -2.89
CA ILE A 120 5.75 7.73 -1.63
C ILE A 120 7.10 8.37 -1.28
N CYS A 121 8.00 8.53 -2.27
CA CYS A 121 9.27 9.24 -2.07
C CYS A 121 9.04 10.66 -1.51
N SER A 122 8.15 11.43 -2.13
CA SER A 122 7.83 12.79 -1.65
C SER A 122 7.23 12.78 -0.24
N SER A 123 6.40 11.80 0.08
CA SER A 123 5.79 11.67 1.41
C SER A 123 6.82 11.31 2.49
N VAL A 124 7.81 10.48 2.19
CA VAL A 124 8.93 10.19 3.10
C VAL A 124 9.77 11.46 3.33
N ILE A 125 10.09 12.18 2.26
CA ILE A 125 10.89 13.42 2.35
C ILE A 125 10.16 14.47 3.20
N GLU A 126 8.88 14.67 3.01
CA GLU A 126 8.11 15.62 3.81
C GLU A 126 8.07 15.22 5.30
N THR A 127 7.88 13.95 5.60
CA THR A 127 7.94 13.46 6.98
C THR A 127 9.32 13.71 7.59
N GLN A 128 10.42 13.48 6.85
CA GLN A 128 11.77 13.75 7.32
C GLN A 128 12.00 15.26 7.59
N LYS A 129 11.53 16.13 6.70
CA LYS A 129 11.59 17.58 6.89
C LYS A 129 10.82 18.01 8.14
N ASP A 130 9.65 17.42 8.40
CA ASP A 130 8.88 17.73 9.60
C ASP A 130 9.63 17.34 10.88
N TYR A 131 10.32 16.20 10.90
CA TYR A 131 11.18 15.81 12.02
C TYR A 131 12.34 16.79 12.21
N LEU A 132 13.02 17.21 11.14
CA LEU A 132 14.11 18.20 11.23
C LEU A 132 13.60 19.53 11.78
N ARG A 133 12.45 20.01 11.32
CA ARG A 133 11.80 21.23 11.85
C ARG A 133 11.49 21.11 13.34
N MET A 134 10.95 19.97 13.80
CA MET A 134 10.66 19.73 15.22
C MET A 134 11.94 19.72 16.09
N LEU A 135 13.05 19.26 15.54
CA LEU A 135 14.35 19.22 16.20
C LEU A 135 15.14 20.52 16.11
N ASN A 136 14.62 21.54 15.40
CA ASN A 136 15.29 22.82 15.13
C ASN A 136 16.66 22.64 14.44
N ILE A 137 16.75 21.68 13.53
CA ILE A 137 17.95 21.40 12.74
C ILE A 137 17.76 21.85 11.29
#